data_d88d35030cefe83628fd116e34774050
#
_entry.id   d88d35030cefe83628fd116e34774050
#
_cell.length_a   1.000
_cell.length_b   1.000
_cell.length_c   1.000
_cell.angle_alpha   90.00
_cell.angle_beta   90.00
_cell.angle_gamma   90.00
#
_symmetry.space_group_name_H-M   'P 1'
#
loop_
_entity.id
_entity.type
_entity.pdbx_description
1 polymer ?
#
loop_
_entity_poly.entity_id
_entity_poly.type
_entity_poly.pdbx_seq_one_letter_code
_entity_poly.pdbx_strand_id
1 'polypeptide(L)'
;RPHALHLRLALSPLSRPRSNCKAAAIPLSNLQAATVFLRQCRRVLLGSDPLQAKMLPAQYVAVCSKFSAAAVAIKAPIAAVQPLLAAARALQPSPAHFTPMHADFLRMCLLAKTYHAAAPVLADDLLQVDKEATGVTPRDLLLYHYYAGMVHVGGKRFKAAIEAFTLCFSAPSTVLNAIMVEAYKKCLLCSLIEAGGPPRVPKYTASPVQRHLKGGAKEYSEFAEAFGTLKLDKLRAKLEQHSAAFAKDHNLGLAKQCAEALVRRNIHRLTQTYLTLSL
;
A
#
# COMPACT_ATOMS: atom_id res chain seq x y z
N ARG A 1 4.61 -4.04 -28.67
CA ARG A 1 3.89 -4.83 -27.62
C ARG A 1 4.48 -4.41 -26.29
N PRO A 2 3.73 -3.81 -25.36
CA PRO A 2 4.24 -3.44 -24.05
C PRO A 2 4.47 -4.72 -23.26
N HIS A 3 5.70 -4.94 -22.83
CA HIS A 3 6.02 -5.95 -21.83
C HIS A 3 5.26 -5.59 -20.55
N ALA A 4 4.20 -6.34 -20.27
CA ALA A 4 3.54 -6.34 -18.98
C ALA A 4 4.54 -6.91 -17.96
N LEU A 5 5.33 -6.02 -17.36
CA LEU A 5 6.11 -6.30 -16.16
C LEU A 5 5.10 -6.68 -15.07
N HIS A 6 4.97 -7.98 -14.85
CA HIS A 6 4.19 -8.53 -13.75
C HIS A 6 4.78 -8.03 -12.43
N LEU A 7 4.27 -6.89 -11.95
CA LEU A 7 4.39 -6.50 -10.54
C LEU A 7 3.64 -7.59 -9.74
N ARG A 8 4.37 -8.64 -9.36
CA ARG A 8 3.94 -9.52 -8.28
C ARG A 8 4.05 -8.68 -7.00
N LEU A 9 3.00 -7.90 -6.72
CA LEU A 9 2.78 -7.30 -5.41
C LEU A 9 2.38 -8.45 -4.47
N ALA A 10 3.35 -9.30 -4.12
CA ALA A 10 3.16 -10.18 -2.99
C ALA A 10 3.08 -9.27 -1.77
N LEU A 11 1.93 -9.25 -1.13
CA LEU A 11 1.74 -8.56 0.13
C LEU A 11 2.76 -9.13 1.12
N SER A 12 3.63 -8.25 1.62
CA SER A 12 4.57 -8.62 2.68
C SER A 12 3.83 -9.24 3.87
N PRO A 13 4.50 -10.04 4.73
CA PRO A 13 3.90 -10.69 5.90
C PRO A 13 3.22 -9.75 6.89
N LEU A 14 3.30 -8.43 6.67
CA LEU A 14 2.62 -7.38 7.44
C LEU A 14 1.09 -7.42 7.31
N SER A 15 0.56 -8.13 6.31
CA SER A 15 -0.88 -8.29 6.07
C SER A 15 -1.53 -9.36 6.94
N ARG A 16 -1.05 -9.59 8.18
CA ARG A 16 -1.75 -10.49 9.11
C ARG A 16 -3.16 -9.98 9.37
N PRO A 17 -4.18 -10.85 9.29
CA PRO A 17 -5.53 -10.48 9.64
C PRO A 17 -5.58 -9.97 11.09
N ARG A 18 -6.54 -9.11 11.41
CA ARG A 18 -6.78 -8.54 12.75
C ARG A 18 -6.98 -9.59 13.84
N SER A 19 -7.47 -10.77 13.49
CA SER A 19 -7.53 -11.93 14.35
C SER A 19 -6.25 -12.76 14.16
N ASN A 20 -5.72 -13.36 15.23
CA ASN A 20 -4.55 -14.25 15.27
C ASN A 20 -4.74 -15.57 14.47
N CYS A 21 -5.58 -15.57 13.45
CA CYS A 21 -5.73 -16.69 12.55
C CYS A 21 -4.47 -16.77 11.67
N LYS A 22 -3.56 -17.67 12.03
CA LYS A 22 -2.55 -18.21 11.12
C LYS A 22 -3.29 -18.56 9.83
N ALA A 23 -2.79 -18.11 8.67
CA ALA A 23 -3.25 -18.57 7.36
C ALA A 23 -2.79 -20.04 7.20
N ALA A 24 -3.41 -20.94 7.95
CA ALA A 24 -3.34 -22.35 7.69
C ALA A 24 -4.05 -22.60 6.35
N ALA A 25 -3.45 -23.40 5.50
CA ALA A 25 -4.10 -23.85 4.27
C ALA A 25 -5.49 -24.41 4.66
N ILE A 26 -6.54 -23.79 4.16
CA ILE A 26 -7.91 -24.20 4.46
C ILE A 26 -8.12 -25.55 3.78
N PRO A 27 -8.48 -26.63 4.50
CA PRO A 27 -8.79 -27.90 3.89
C PRO A 27 -9.96 -27.77 2.91
N LEU A 28 -9.98 -28.60 1.88
CA LEU A 28 -10.99 -28.55 0.77
C LEU A 28 -12.44 -28.55 1.28
N SER A 29 -12.75 -29.24 2.38
CA SER A 29 -14.05 -29.20 3.05
C SER A 29 -14.43 -27.79 3.56
N ASN A 30 -13.45 -27.01 3.98
CA ASN A 30 -13.67 -25.64 4.44
C ASN A 30 -13.77 -24.62 3.29
N LEU A 31 -13.36 -24.98 2.08
CA LEU A 31 -13.46 -24.09 0.91
C LEU A 31 -14.92 -23.90 0.47
N GLN A 32 -15.71 -24.96 0.52
CA GLN A 32 -17.16 -24.88 0.25
C GLN A 32 -17.87 -24.04 1.32
N ALA A 33 -17.59 -24.28 2.58
CA ALA A 33 -18.12 -23.48 3.69
C ALA A 33 -17.73 -22.00 3.56
N ALA A 34 -16.48 -21.70 3.19
CA ALA A 34 -16.00 -20.36 2.98
C ALA A 34 -16.66 -19.67 1.76
N THR A 35 -16.97 -20.39 0.69
CA THR A 35 -17.72 -19.82 -0.45
C THR A 35 -19.16 -19.50 -0.09
N VAL A 36 -19.84 -20.36 0.67
CA VAL A 36 -21.18 -20.09 1.19
C VAL A 36 -21.16 -18.89 2.13
N PHE A 37 -20.19 -18.84 3.04
CA PHE A 37 -19.99 -17.70 3.94
C PHE A 37 -19.81 -16.39 3.16
N LEU A 38 -18.94 -16.36 2.13
CA LEU A 38 -18.75 -15.17 1.30
C LEU A 38 -20.06 -14.72 0.62
N ARG A 39 -20.84 -15.65 0.10
CA ARG A 39 -22.10 -15.33 -0.55
C ARG A 39 -23.11 -14.74 0.43
N GLN A 40 -23.23 -15.32 1.61
CA GLN A 40 -24.12 -14.83 2.66
C GLN A 40 -23.69 -13.46 3.18
N CYS A 41 -22.41 -13.29 3.55
CA CYS A 41 -21.87 -12.01 4.01
C CYS A 41 -22.04 -10.92 2.94
N ARG A 42 -21.81 -11.24 1.66
CA ARG A 42 -22.03 -10.28 0.57
C ARG A 42 -23.48 -9.78 0.54
N ARG A 43 -24.46 -10.68 0.69
CA ARG A 43 -25.88 -10.28 0.75
C ARG A 43 -26.17 -9.38 1.95
N VAL A 44 -25.64 -9.73 3.11
CA VAL A 44 -25.81 -8.93 4.34
C VAL A 44 -25.16 -7.56 4.18
N LEU A 45 -23.92 -7.47 3.72
CA LEU A 45 -23.18 -6.20 3.60
C LEU A 45 -23.78 -5.26 2.53
N LEU A 46 -24.37 -5.80 1.48
CA LEU A 46 -25.02 -4.99 0.44
C LEU A 46 -26.47 -4.62 0.77
N GLY A 47 -27.13 -5.39 1.63
CA GLY A 47 -28.55 -5.21 2.00
C GLY A 47 -28.79 -4.70 3.42
N SER A 48 -27.71 -4.49 4.23
CA SER A 48 -27.86 -4.00 5.60
C SER A 48 -28.18 -2.49 5.62
N ASP A 49 -29.08 -2.13 6.51
CA ASP A 49 -29.36 -0.73 6.80
C ASP A 49 -28.13 -0.09 7.49
N PRO A 50 -27.67 1.09 7.05
CA PRO A 50 -26.61 1.84 7.70
C PRO A 50 -26.85 2.09 9.21
N LEU A 51 -28.09 2.22 9.64
CA LEU A 51 -28.43 2.38 11.06
C LEU A 51 -28.03 1.14 11.87
N GLN A 52 -28.29 -0.07 11.36
CA GLN A 52 -27.89 -1.32 12.01
C GLN A 52 -26.37 -1.44 12.16
N ALA A 53 -25.62 -1.05 11.12
CA ALA A 53 -24.15 -1.05 11.17
C ALA A 53 -23.61 -0.11 12.27
N LYS A 54 -24.22 1.05 12.44
CA LYS A 54 -23.84 2.05 13.45
C LYS A 54 -24.24 1.67 14.87
N MET A 55 -25.26 0.84 15.06
CA MET A 55 -25.65 0.35 16.40
C MET A 55 -24.63 -0.60 17.01
N LEU A 56 -23.96 -1.42 16.20
CA LEU A 56 -23.01 -2.44 16.65
C LEU A 56 -21.69 -2.39 15.83
N PRO A 57 -20.96 -1.27 15.90
CA PRO A 57 -19.81 -1.02 15.02
C PRO A 57 -18.71 -2.08 15.17
N ALA A 58 -18.40 -2.51 16.38
CA ALA A 58 -17.36 -3.49 16.63
C ALA A 58 -17.67 -4.87 16.01
N GLN A 59 -18.93 -5.31 16.09
CA GLN A 59 -19.35 -6.58 15.49
C GLN A 59 -19.37 -6.49 13.97
N TYR A 60 -19.86 -5.37 13.44
CA TYR A 60 -19.88 -5.12 12.00
C TYR A 60 -18.45 -5.12 11.41
N VAL A 61 -17.52 -4.42 12.06
CA VAL A 61 -16.09 -4.45 11.71
C VAL A 61 -15.52 -5.87 11.73
N ALA A 62 -15.86 -6.66 12.78
CA ALA A 62 -15.38 -8.04 12.88
C ALA A 62 -15.91 -8.93 11.73
N VAL A 63 -17.16 -8.76 11.32
CA VAL A 63 -17.74 -9.49 10.17
C VAL A 63 -17.03 -9.08 8.87
N CYS A 64 -16.81 -7.80 8.62
CA CYS A 64 -16.11 -7.31 7.45
C CYS A 64 -14.65 -7.81 7.38
N SER A 65 -13.96 -7.86 8.52
CA SER A 65 -12.60 -8.40 8.60
C SER A 65 -12.54 -9.90 8.29
N LYS A 66 -13.48 -10.69 8.83
CA LYS A 66 -13.60 -12.12 8.49
C LYS A 66 -13.97 -12.33 7.02
N PHE A 67 -14.84 -11.50 6.47
CA PHE A 67 -15.22 -11.52 5.06
C PHE A 67 -14.01 -11.24 4.15
N SER A 68 -13.22 -10.20 4.45
CA SER A 68 -12.01 -9.88 3.71
C SER A 68 -10.98 -11.02 3.78
N ALA A 69 -10.80 -11.63 4.95
CA ALA A 69 -9.91 -12.78 5.13
C ALA A 69 -10.37 -14.00 4.33
N ALA A 70 -11.67 -14.31 4.33
CA ALA A 70 -12.24 -15.40 3.54
C ALA A 70 -12.08 -15.17 2.03
N ALA A 71 -12.27 -13.94 1.54
CA ALA A 71 -12.07 -13.59 0.13
C ALA A 71 -10.61 -13.81 -0.32
N VAL A 72 -9.65 -13.48 0.54
CA VAL A 72 -8.23 -13.76 0.28
C VAL A 72 -7.94 -15.25 0.25
N ALA A 73 -8.50 -16.01 1.20
CA ALA A 73 -8.30 -17.45 1.32
C ALA A 73 -8.81 -18.21 0.10
N ILE A 74 -9.95 -17.80 -0.46
CA ILE A 74 -10.56 -18.39 -1.68
C ILE A 74 -9.88 -17.85 -2.96
N LYS A 75 -8.95 -16.90 -2.84
CA LYS A 75 -8.31 -16.21 -3.99
C LYS A 75 -9.31 -15.47 -4.90
N ALA A 76 -10.39 -14.96 -4.32
CA ALA A 76 -11.43 -14.18 -5.02
C ALA A 76 -11.57 -12.76 -4.47
N PRO A 77 -10.50 -11.93 -4.44
CA PRO A 77 -10.53 -10.60 -3.83
C PRO A 77 -11.50 -9.65 -4.52
N ILE A 78 -11.73 -9.81 -5.83
CA ILE A 78 -12.64 -8.95 -6.60
C ILE A 78 -14.08 -9.02 -6.07
N ALA A 79 -14.51 -10.18 -5.54
CA ALA A 79 -15.84 -10.34 -4.99
C ALA A 79 -16.07 -9.52 -3.71
N ALA A 80 -15.01 -9.12 -3.03
CA ALA A 80 -15.05 -8.35 -1.78
C ALA A 80 -14.97 -6.83 -2.01
N VAL A 81 -14.58 -6.36 -3.19
CA VAL A 81 -14.36 -4.91 -3.44
C VAL A 81 -15.65 -4.12 -3.20
N GLN A 82 -16.72 -4.43 -3.89
CA GLN A 82 -18.00 -3.70 -3.76
C GLN A 82 -18.65 -3.83 -2.37
N PRO A 83 -18.74 -5.02 -1.76
CA PRO A 83 -19.32 -5.14 -0.43
C PRO A 83 -18.53 -4.37 0.65
N LEU A 84 -17.20 -4.34 0.58
CA LEU A 84 -16.40 -3.59 1.54
C LEU A 84 -16.51 -2.07 1.36
N LEU A 85 -16.66 -1.59 0.12
CA LEU A 85 -16.95 -0.19 -0.14
C LEU A 85 -18.30 0.21 0.43
N ALA A 86 -19.35 -0.60 0.20
CA ALA A 86 -20.68 -0.38 0.78
C ALA A 86 -20.64 -0.40 2.31
N ALA A 87 -19.91 -1.36 2.90
CA ALA A 87 -19.72 -1.47 4.34
C ALA A 87 -18.99 -0.26 4.94
N ALA A 88 -17.96 0.25 4.27
CA ALA A 88 -17.25 1.45 4.69
C ALA A 88 -18.21 2.65 4.77
N ARG A 89 -18.99 2.86 3.72
CA ARG A 89 -19.97 3.96 3.65
C ARG A 89 -21.12 3.80 4.62
N ALA A 90 -21.59 2.58 4.89
CA ALA A 90 -22.63 2.32 5.86
C ALA A 90 -22.20 2.65 7.31
N LEU A 91 -20.93 2.39 7.64
CA LEU A 91 -20.40 2.66 8.98
C LEU A 91 -19.99 4.14 9.17
N GLN A 92 -19.66 4.87 8.09
CA GLN A 92 -19.27 6.26 8.18
C GLN A 92 -20.39 7.14 8.77
N PRO A 93 -20.15 7.93 9.83
CA PRO A 93 -21.09 8.97 10.28
C PRO A 93 -21.24 10.09 9.24
N SER A 94 -20.13 10.52 8.62
CA SER A 94 -20.07 11.44 7.49
C SER A 94 -19.00 10.99 6.49
N PRO A 95 -19.00 11.48 5.24
CA PRO A 95 -18.01 11.10 4.21
C PRO A 95 -16.55 11.34 4.61
N ALA A 96 -16.29 12.29 5.52
CA ALA A 96 -14.95 12.62 6.00
C ALA A 96 -14.42 11.65 7.09
N HIS A 97 -15.26 10.74 7.62
CA HIS A 97 -14.86 9.83 8.68
C HIS A 97 -14.13 8.62 8.12
N PHE A 98 -12.98 8.34 8.74
CA PHE A 98 -12.20 7.15 8.44
C PHE A 98 -12.80 5.91 9.13
N THR A 99 -12.88 4.77 8.43
CA THR A 99 -13.30 3.48 8.98
C THR A 99 -12.26 2.40 8.71
N PRO A 100 -12.21 1.35 9.53
CA PRO A 100 -11.29 0.23 9.32
C PRO A 100 -11.46 -0.47 7.96
N MET A 101 -12.68 -0.44 7.39
CA MET A 101 -13.00 -1.06 6.10
C MET A 101 -12.27 -0.39 4.93
N HIS A 102 -11.89 0.90 5.04
CA HIS A 102 -11.13 1.57 3.98
C HIS A 102 -9.78 0.89 3.73
N ALA A 103 -9.08 0.47 4.78
CA ALA A 103 -7.82 -0.27 4.64
C ALA A 103 -8.04 -1.65 4.00
N ASP A 104 -9.07 -2.38 4.45
CA ASP A 104 -9.42 -3.70 3.91
C ASP A 104 -9.89 -3.58 2.44
N PHE A 105 -10.66 -2.57 2.10
CA PHE A 105 -11.09 -2.28 0.73
C PHE A 105 -9.90 -2.03 -0.21
N LEU A 106 -8.97 -1.13 0.17
CA LEU A 106 -7.77 -0.88 -0.63
C LEU A 106 -6.91 -2.12 -0.79
N ARG A 107 -6.81 -2.95 0.25
CA ARG A 107 -6.14 -4.24 0.19
C ARG A 107 -6.80 -5.16 -0.85
N MET A 108 -8.14 -5.22 -0.91
CA MET A 108 -8.84 -6.04 -1.92
C MET A 108 -8.63 -5.49 -3.33
N CYS A 109 -8.66 -4.17 -3.51
CA CYS A 109 -8.35 -3.53 -4.80
C CYS A 109 -6.94 -3.87 -5.30
N LEU A 110 -5.95 -3.90 -4.39
CA LEU A 110 -4.58 -4.30 -4.72
C LEU A 110 -4.48 -5.76 -5.14
N LEU A 111 -5.09 -6.66 -4.37
CA LEU A 111 -5.09 -8.10 -4.67
C LEU A 111 -5.83 -8.42 -5.97
N ALA A 112 -6.93 -7.72 -6.23
CA ALA A 112 -7.70 -7.84 -7.47
C ALA A 112 -7.05 -7.11 -8.65
N LYS A 113 -5.99 -6.30 -8.42
CA LYS A 113 -5.35 -5.41 -9.41
C LYS A 113 -6.31 -4.40 -10.04
N THR A 114 -7.39 -4.05 -9.35
CA THR A 114 -8.41 -3.09 -9.80
C THR A 114 -8.15 -1.73 -9.20
N TYR A 115 -7.05 -1.08 -9.60
CA TYR A 115 -6.59 0.19 -9.00
C TYR A 115 -7.58 1.35 -9.19
N HIS A 116 -8.33 1.38 -10.30
CA HIS A 116 -9.34 2.40 -10.54
C HIS A 116 -10.57 2.25 -9.64
N ALA A 117 -10.88 1.06 -9.15
CA ALA A 117 -11.97 0.89 -8.19
C ALA A 117 -11.69 1.59 -6.84
N ALA A 118 -10.43 1.87 -6.53
CA ALA A 118 -10.03 2.60 -5.34
C ALA A 118 -10.17 4.13 -5.48
N ALA A 119 -10.37 4.67 -6.70
CA ALA A 119 -10.40 6.11 -6.95
C ALA A 119 -11.43 6.87 -6.10
N PRO A 120 -12.67 6.39 -5.88
CA PRO A 120 -13.65 7.11 -5.06
C PRO A 120 -13.19 7.31 -3.60
N VAL A 121 -12.55 6.31 -3.01
CA VAL A 121 -12.05 6.38 -1.63
C VAL A 121 -10.78 7.22 -1.52
N LEU A 122 -9.94 7.19 -2.56
CA LEU A 122 -8.70 7.97 -2.60
C LEU A 122 -8.94 9.45 -2.94
N ALA A 123 -10.12 9.80 -3.45
CA ALA A 123 -10.54 11.18 -3.69
C ALA A 123 -11.20 11.80 -2.46
N ASP A 124 -11.67 10.98 -1.52
CA ASP A 124 -12.30 11.45 -0.29
C ASP A 124 -11.23 11.98 0.69
N ASP A 125 -11.47 13.17 1.25
CA ASP A 125 -10.63 13.74 2.32
C ASP A 125 -11.02 13.12 3.67
N LEU A 126 -10.47 11.95 3.97
CA LEU A 126 -10.73 11.21 5.21
C LEU A 126 -9.89 11.80 6.37
N LEU A 127 -10.37 12.90 6.95
CA LEU A 127 -9.64 13.65 7.97
C LEU A 127 -10.12 13.36 9.40
N GLN A 128 -11.33 12.84 9.56
CA GLN A 128 -11.93 12.62 10.87
C GLN A 128 -11.75 11.17 11.32
N VAL A 129 -11.16 11.00 12.50
CA VAL A 129 -10.93 9.69 13.12
C VAL A 129 -11.70 9.63 14.43
N ASP A 130 -12.79 8.88 14.46
CA ASP A 130 -13.57 8.61 15.65
C ASP A 130 -13.44 7.13 16.02
N LYS A 131 -12.76 6.88 17.15
CA LYS A 131 -12.52 5.51 17.62
C LYS A 131 -13.79 4.88 18.17
N GLU A 132 -14.65 5.65 18.83
CA GLU A 132 -15.87 5.13 19.48
C GLU A 132 -16.93 4.77 18.45
N ALA A 133 -17.17 5.65 17.47
CA ALA A 133 -18.17 5.44 16.43
C ALA A 133 -17.73 4.39 15.40
N THR A 134 -16.46 4.31 15.06
CA THR A 134 -15.99 3.48 13.92
C THR A 134 -15.13 2.30 14.33
N GLY A 135 -14.65 2.23 15.56
CA GLY A 135 -13.76 1.17 16.05
C GLY A 135 -12.37 1.18 15.39
N VAL A 136 -11.93 2.32 14.87
CA VAL A 136 -10.62 2.49 14.21
C VAL A 136 -9.46 2.29 15.16
N THR A 137 -8.42 1.60 14.70
CA THR A 137 -7.15 1.48 15.40
C THR A 137 -6.05 2.28 14.69
N PRO A 138 -4.99 2.73 15.41
CA PRO A 138 -3.84 3.38 14.77
C PRO A 138 -3.21 2.54 13.65
N ARG A 139 -3.26 1.22 13.81
CA ARG A 139 -2.79 0.28 12.78
C ARG A 139 -3.58 0.38 11.48
N ASP A 140 -4.89 0.61 11.55
CA ASP A 140 -5.75 0.70 10.37
C ASP A 140 -5.41 1.94 9.56
N LEU A 141 -5.10 3.05 10.23
CA LEU A 141 -4.65 4.28 9.57
C LEU A 141 -3.32 4.07 8.84
N LEU A 142 -2.35 3.40 9.49
CA LEU A 142 -1.07 3.07 8.85
C LEU A 142 -1.27 2.17 7.63
N LEU A 143 -2.11 1.13 7.76
CA LEU A 143 -2.42 0.22 6.65
C LEU A 143 -3.15 0.93 5.51
N TYR A 144 -4.07 1.85 5.82
CA TYR A 144 -4.76 2.65 4.81
C TYR A 144 -3.77 3.44 3.96
N HIS A 145 -2.92 4.26 4.59
CA HIS A 145 -1.93 5.06 3.87
C HIS A 145 -0.91 4.19 3.12
N TYR A 146 -0.51 3.07 3.70
CA TYR A 146 0.38 2.11 3.03
C TYR A 146 -0.26 1.51 1.77
N TYR A 147 -1.51 1.03 1.85
CA TYR A 147 -2.20 0.47 0.70
C TYR A 147 -2.59 1.54 -0.32
N ALA A 148 -2.96 2.75 0.11
CA ALA A 148 -3.19 3.89 -0.78
C ALA A 148 -1.93 4.18 -1.61
N GLY A 149 -0.77 4.27 -0.97
CA GLY A 149 0.51 4.43 -1.66
C GLY A 149 0.77 3.32 -2.68
N MET A 150 0.50 2.05 -2.32
CA MET A 150 0.66 0.92 -3.24
C MET A 150 -0.32 0.95 -4.43
N VAL A 151 -1.57 1.38 -4.21
CA VAL A 151 -2.56 1.58 -5.30
C VAL A 151 -2.06 2.67 -6.25
N HIS A 152 -1.54 3.77 -5.72
CA HIS A 152 -0.96 4.85 -6.53
C HIS A 152 0.26 4.37 -7.34
N VAL A 153 1.14 3.55 -6.74
CA VAL A 153 2.26 2.92 -7.46
C VAL A 153 1.75 2.01 -8.59
N GLY A 154 0.74 1.19 -8.33
CA GLY A 154 0.10 0.35 -9.34
C GLY A 154 -0.49 1.15 -10.50
N GLY A 155 -1.04 2.33 -10.22
CA GLY A 155 -1.52 3.30 -11.20
C GLY A 155 -0.45 4.23 -11.77
N LYS A 156 0.84 4.02 -11.44
CA LYS A 156 1.99 4.88 -11.84
C LYS A 156 1.87 6.35 -11.43
N ARG A 157 1.08 6.66 -10.42
CA ARG A 157 0.92 7.99 -9.83
C ARG A 157 1.92 8.19 -8.69
N PHE A 158 3.22 8.31 -9.04
CA PHE A 158 4.31 8.29 -8.06
C PHE A 158 4.26 9.47 -7.09
N LYS A 159 3.84 10.66 -7.53
CA LYS A 159 3.68 11.83 -6.65
C LYS A 159 2.69 11.55 -5.52
N ALA A 160 1.48 11.10 -5.84
CA ALA A 160 0.46 10.74 -4.85
C ALA A 160 0.89 9.54 -3.97
N ALA A 161 1.68 8.59 -4.54
CA ALA A 161 2.24 7.49 -3.78
C ALA A 161 3.23 7.98 -2.70
N ILE A 162 4.10 8.94 -3.03
CA ILE A 162 5.05 9.55 -2.10
C ILE A 162 4.30 10.24 -0.96
N GLU A 163 3.25 11.00 -1.27
CA GLU A 163 2.41 11.69 -0.28
C GLU A 163 1.77 10.68 0.69
N ALA A 164 1.13 9.62 0.16
CA ALA A 164 0.49 8.59 0.98
C ALA A 164 1.51 7.83 1.87
N PHE A 165 2.66 7.43 1.32
CA PHE A 165 3.70 6.78 2.12
C PHE A 165 4.30 7.72 3.17
N THR A 166 4.43 9.01 2.86
CA THR A 166 4.91 10.02 3.80
C THR A 166 3.96 10.12 5.00
N LEU A 167 2.66 10.20 4.77
CA LEU A 167 1.66 10.16 5.83
C LEU A 167 1.75 8.87 6.67
N CYS A 168 2.03 7.73 6.04
CA CYS A 168 2.18 6.45 6.74
C CYS A 168 3.37 6.48 7.73
N PHE A 169 4.59 6.84 7.27
CA PHE A 169 5.76 6.77 8.15
C PHE A 169 5.95 7.99 9.05
N SER A 170 5.28 9.11 8.76
CA SER A 170 5.30 10.31 9.62
C SER A 170 4.19 10.33 10.66
N ALA A 171 3.31 9.33 10.68
CA ALA A 171 2.26 9.23 11.68
C ALA A 171 2.81 9.31 13.11
N PRO A 172 2.16 10.05 14.02
CA PRO A 172 2.64 10.21 15.38
C PRO A 172 2.68 8.84 16.09
N SER A 173 3.89 8.37 16.38
CA SER A 173 4.12 7.09 17.06
C SER A 173 5.41 7.18 17.87
N THR A 174 5.38 6.63 19.08
CA THR A 174 6.56 6.51 19.93
C THR A 174 7.41 5.30 19.55
N VAL A 175 6.81 4.30 18.88
CA VAL A 175 7.47 3.04 18.51
C VAL A 175 7.43 2.86 17.01
N LEU A 176 8.57 2.49 16.43
CA LEU A 176 8.64 2.18 15.01
C LEU A 176 7.85 0.91 14.69
N ASN A 177 6.93 1.03 13.74
CA ASN A 177 6.19 -0.12 13.22
C ASN A 177 6.85 -0.62 11.92
N ALA A 178 6.85 -1.94 11.70
CA ALA A 178 7.33 -2.54 10.46
C ALA A 178 6.63 -1.97 9.21
N ILE A 179 5.35 -1.58 9.32
CA ILE A 179 4.60 -0.94 8.23
C ILE A 179 5.25 0.40 7.82
N MET A 180 5.71 1.19 8.80
CA MET A 180 6.38 2.48 8.56
C MET A 180 7.71 2.29 7.82
N VAL A 181 8.49 1.27 8.19
CA VAL A 181 9.76 0.93 7.51
C VAL A 181 9.50 0.53 6.07
N GLU A 182 8.54 -0.34 5.84
CA GLU A 182 8.17 -0.77 4.49
C GLU A 182 7.61 0.37 3.63
N ALA A 183 6.82 1.27 4.22
CA ALA A 183 6.34 2.48 3.56
C ALA A 183 7.52 3.40 3.16
N TYR A 184 8.48 3.58 4.06
CA TYR A 184 9.68 4.39 3.78
C TYR A 184 10.53 3.81 2.65
N LYS A 185 10.77 2.49 2.64
CA LYS A 185 11.50 1.81 1.56
C LYS A 185 10.84 2.06 0.19
N LYS A 186 9.52 1.92 0.11
CA LYS A 186 8.75 2.16 -1.11
C LYS A 186 8.72 3.64 -1.49
N CYS A 187 8.56 4.53 -0.51
CA CYS A 187 8.61 5.97 -0.70
C CYS A 187 9.95 6.40 -1.31
N LEU A 188 11.06 5.84 -0.82
CA LEU A 188 12.39 6.14 -1.33
C LEU A 188 12.53 5.78 -2.81
N LEU A 189 12.11 4.57 -3.21
CA LEU A 189 12.13 4.17 -4.62
C LEU A 189 11.22 5.04 -5.49
N CYS A 190 10.01 5.35 -5.03
CA CYS A 190 9.10 6.24 -5.75
C CYS A 190 9.67 7.65 -5.91
N SER A 191 10.34 8.16 -4.88
CA SER A 191 10.99 9.48 -4.91
C SER A 191 12.17 9.53 -5.89
N LEU A 192 12.95 8.44 -6.01
CA LEU A 192 14.00 8.34 -7.03
C LEU A 192 13.42 8.37 -8.44
N ILE A 193 12.28 7.72 -8.68
CA ILE A 193 11.61 7.72 -10.00
C ILE A 193 11.07 9.12 -10.32
N GLU A 194 10.35 9.74 -9.40
CA GLU A 194 9.63 11.00 -9.62
C GLU A 194 10.55 12.22 -9.49
N ALA A 195 11.20 12.37 -8.33
CA ALA A 195 11.99 13.55 -8.00
C ALA A 195 13.49 13.41 -8.32
N GLY A 196 14.00 12.17 -8.44
CA GLY A 196 15.43 11.90 -8.70
C GLY A 196 16.34 12.01 -7.49
N GLY A 197 15.76 12.00 -6.31
CA GLY A 197 16.48 12.03 -5.04
C GLY A 197 15.71 11.37 -3.91
N PRO A 198 16.33 11.20 -2.73
CA PRO A 198 15.66 10.61 -1.58
C PRO A 198 14.50 11.50 -1.09
N PRO A 199 13.46 10.92 -0.47
CA PRO A 199 12.31 11.67 0.02
C PRO A 199 12.72 12.57 1.19
N ARG A 200 12.09 13.75 1.26
CA ARG A 200 12.25 14.63 2.41
C ARG A 200 11.39 14.13 3.56
N VAL A 201 12.03 13.72 4.64
CA VAL A 201 11.30 13.35 5.86
C VAL A 201 10.75 14.63 6.52
N PRO A 202 9.45 14.71 6.81
CA PRO A 202 8.86 15.87 7.45
C PRO A 202 9.47 16.14 8.83
N LYS A 203 9.66 17.43 9.18
CA LYS A 203 10.27 17.83 10.45
C LYS A 203 9.46 17.40 11.68
N TYR A 204 8.15 17.22 11.53
CA TYR A 204 7.26 16.79 12.61
C TYR A 204 7.34 15.27 12.91
N THR A 205 8.06 14.49 12.07
CA THR A 205 8.27 13.06 12.34
C THR A 205 9.12 12.89 13.58
N ALA A 206 8.71 12.00 14.49
CA ALA A 206 9.42 11.76 15.75
C ALA A 206 10.89 11.37 15.52
N SER A 207 11.83 11.99 16.27
CA SER A 207 13.26 11.78 16.10
C SER A 207 13.72 10.32 16.22
N PRO A 208 13.16 9.49 17.13
CA PRO A 208 13.48 8.06 17.16
C PRO A 208 13.08 7.35 15.86
N VAL A 209 11.90 7.66 15.33
CA VAL A 209 11.42 7.08 14.06
C VAL A 209 12.36 7.46 12.91
N GLN A 210 12.77 8.72 12.80
CA GLN A 210 13.70 9.17 11.74
C GLN A 210 15.02 8.41 11.76
N ARG A 211 15.60 8.20 12.93
CA ARG A 211 16.88 7.47 13.09
C ARG A 211 16.74 6.00 12.69
N HIS A 212 15.68 5.34 13.15
CA HIS A 212 15.45 3.93 12.87
C HIS A 212 15.02 3.66 11.41
N LEU A 213 14.31 4.60 10.76
CA LEU A 213 13.96 4.48 9.34
C LEU A 213 15.22 4.37 8.47
N LYS A 214 16.21 5.23 8.71
CA LYS A 214 17.49 5.19 7.99
C LYS A 214 18.25 3.88 8.24
N GLY A 215 18.29 3.41 9.48
CA GLY A 215 18.93 2.14 9.83
C GLY A 215 18.26 0.92 9.23
N GLY A 216 16.92 0.90 9.20
CA GLY A 216 16.12 -0.21 8.64
C GLY A 216 16.04 -0.25 7.11
N ALA A 217 16.61 0.74 6.42
CA ALA A 217 16.60 0.86 4.96
C ALA A 217 18.02 1.11 4.39
N LYS A 218 19.05 0.52 4.99
CA LYS A 218 20.46 0.75 4.61
C LYS A 218 20.71 0.43 3.14
N GLU A 219 20.26 -0.73 2.65
CA GLU A 219 20.42 -1.17 1.26
C GLU A 219 19.75 -0.20 0.27
N TYR A 220 18.61 0.35 0.69
CA TYR A 220 17.87 1.34 -0.09
C TYR A 220 18.57 2.71 -0.10
N SER A 221 19.21 3.08 1.01
CA SER A 221 19.99 4.31 1.10
C SER A 221 21.24 4.25 0.22
N GLU A 222 21.98 3.13 0.25
CA GLU A 222 23.12 2.89 -0.65
C GLU A 222 22.71 2.92 -2.13
N PHE A 223 21.55 2.35 -2.46
CA PHE A 223 20.99 2.40 -3.80
C PHE A 223 20.62 3.83 -4.21
N ALA A 224 20.07 4.63 -3.32
CA ALA A 224 19.75 6.04 -3.56
C ALA A 224 21.02 6.89 -3.77
N GLU A 225 22.07 6.65 -3.00
CA GLU A 225 23.37 7.29 -3.19
C GLU A 225 23.97 6.96 -4.57
N ALA A 226 23.92 5.68 -4.96
CA ALA A 226 24.36 5.26 -6.30
C ALA A 226 23.54 5.95 -7.41
N PHE A 227 22.23 6.08 -7.22
CA PHE A 227 21.36 6.83 -8.15
C PHE A 227 21.79 8.30 -8.27
N GLY A 228 22.13 8.94 -7.15
CA GLY A 228 22.61 10.33 -7.11
C GLY A 228 23.92 10.57 -7.87
N THR A 229 24.77 9.52 -8.08
CA THR A 229 25.97 9.64 -8.91
C THR A 229 25.68 9.78 -10.39
N LEU A 230 24.44 9.54 -10.84
CA LEU A 230 23.98 9.58 -12.23
C LEU A 230 24.69 8.56 -13.16
N LYS A 231 25.52 7.66 -12.63
CA LYS A 231 26.22 6.61 -13.37
C LYS A 231 25.41 5.33 -13.38
N LEU A 232 24.96 4.90 -14.57
CA LEU A 232 24.09 3.71 -14.73
C LEU A 232 24.78 2.43 -14.26
N ASP A 233 26.08 2.28 -14.55
CA ASP A 233 26.85 1.08 -14.19
C ASP A 233 26.92 0.90 -12.68
N LYS A 234 27.18 2.00 -11.94
CA LYS A 234 27.17 1.96 -10.47
C LYS A 234 25.81 1.59 -9.91
N LEU A 235 24.74 2.12 -10.50
CA LEU A 235 23.37 1.81 -10.07
C LEU A 235 23.02 0.34 -10.34
N ARG A 236 23.41 -0.20 -11.52
CA ARG A 236 23.20 -1.61 -11.87
C ARG A 236 23.98 -2.53 -10.94
N ALA A 237 25.24 -2.24 -10.66
CA ALA A 237 26.04 -3.01 -9.71
C ALA A 237 25.40 -3.06 -8.32
N LYS A 238 24.87 -1.92 -7.82
CA LYS A 238 24.14 -1.88 -6.55
C LYS A 238 22.79 -2.60 -6.60
N LEU A 239 22.09 -2.57 -7.74
CA LEU A 239 20.86 -3.32 -7.95
C LEU A 239 21.11 -4.84 -7.86
N GLU A 240 22.17 -5.32 -8.46
CA GLU A 240 22.58 -6.73 -8.42
C GLU A 240 23.01 -7.13 -7.00
N GLN A 241 23.87 -6.32 -6.37
CA GLN A 241 24.35 -6.54 -5.01
C GLN A 241 23.20 -6.72 -4.00
N HIS A 242 22.17 -5.88 -4.08
CA HIS A 242 21.03 -5.88 -3.15
C HIS A 242 19.78 -6.57 -3.70
N SER A 243 19.90 -7.29 -4.82
CA SER A 243 18.76 -7.93 -5.49
C SER A 243 17.99 -8.88 -4.58
N ALA A 244 18.68 -9.63 -3.73
CA ALA A 244 18.06 -10.53 -2.76
C ALA A 244 17.21 -9.79 -1.72
N ALA A 245 17.70 -8.65 -1.20
CA ALA A 245 16.96 -7.81 -0.26
C ALA A 245 15.72 -7.19 -0.92
N PHE A 246 15.87 -6.66 -2.14
CA PHE A 246 14.74 -6.10 -2.90
C PHE A 246 13.70 -7.17 -3.30
N ALA A 247 14.14 -8.39 -3.59
CA ALA A 247 13.25 -9.52 -3.87
C ALA A 247 12.47 -9.94 -2.63
N LYS A 248 13.13 -10.03 -1.48
CA LYS A 248 12.50 -10.35 -0.18
C LYS A 248 11.41 -9.33 0.19
N ASP A 249 11.67 -8.05 -0.03
CA ASP A 249 10.73 -6.96 0.23
C ASP A 249 9.72 -6.75 -0.91
N HIS A 250 9.77 -7.57 -1.96
CA HIS A 250 8.94 -7.45 -3.18
C HIS A 250 9.06 -6.09 -3.89
N ASN A 251 10.21 -5.43 -3.77
CA ASN A 251 10.49 -4.12 -4.34
C ASN A 251 11.40 -4.15 -5.58
N LEU A 252 11.83 -5.36 -6.01
CA LEU A 252 12.75 -5.51 -7.15
C LEU A 252 12.22 -4.87 -8.44
N GLY A 253 10.90 -4.95 -8.68
CA GLY A 253 10.25 -4.31 -9.84
C GLY A 253 10.34 -2.79 -9.81
N LEU A 254 10.17 -2.16 -8.64
CA LEU A 254 10.36 -0.72 -8.46
C LEU A 254 11.82 -0.31 -8.61
N ALA A 255 12.77 -1.10 -8.07
CA ALA A 255 14.19 -0.82 -8.19
C ALA A 255 14.66 -0.88 -9.67
N LYS A 256 14.12 -1.81 -10.47
CA LYS A 256 14.37 -1.83 -11.93
C LYS A 256 13.79 -0.58 -12.62
N GLN A 257 12.60 -0.12 -12.24
CA GLN A 257 12.02 1.12 -12.77
C GLN A 257 12.85 2.36 -12.41
N CYS A 258 13.55 2.36 -11.25
CA CYS A 258 14.49 3.43 -10.92
C CYS A 258 15.67 3.47 -11.93
N ALA A 259 16.19 2.33 -12.36
CA ALA A 259 17.25 2.31 -13.36
C ALA A 259 16.77 2.87 -14.71
N GLU A 260 15.56 2.51 -15.15
CA GLU A 260 14.93 3.08 -16.34
C GLU A 260 14.67 4.59 -16.21
N ALA A 261 14.26 5.03 -15.02
CA ALA A 261 14.04 6.44 -14.72
C ALA A 261 15.37 7.24 -14.78
N LEU A 262 16.49 6.64 -14.32
CA LEU A 262 17.80 7.27 -14.42
C LEU A 262 18.21 7.46 -15.88
N VAL A 263 18.01 6.45 -16.74
CA VAL A 263 18.30 6.57 -18.18
C VAL A 263 17.49 7.71 -18.79
N ARG A 264 16.19 7.74 -18.58
CA ARG A 264 15.31 8.82 -19.08
C ARG A 264 15.76 10.20 -18.59
N ARG A 265 16.17 10.30 -17.33
CA ARG A 265 16.64 11.54 -16.73
C ARG A 265 17.98 11.99 -17.32
N ASN A 266 18.90 11.07 -17.58
CA ASN A 266 20.18 11.36 -18.25
C ASN A 266 19.95 11.84 -19.70
N ILE A 267 19.07 11.18 -20.45
CA ILE A 267 18.70 11.62 -21.81
C ILE A 267 18.11 13.04 -21.75
N HIS A 268 17.18 13.30 -20.86
CA HIS A 268 16.57 14.61 -20.70
C HIS A 268 17.60 15.71 -20.37
N ARG A 269 18.61 15.40 -19.55
CA ARG A 269 19.71 16.33 -19.27
C ARG A 269 20.58 16.59 -20.51
N LEU A 270 20.84 15.57 -21.32
CA LEU A 270 21.57 15.74 -22.59
C LEU A 270 20.80 16.64 -23.56
N THR A 271 19.48 16.48 -23.67
CA THR A 271 18.67 17.35 -24.54
C THR A 271 18.61 18.82 -24.08
N GLN A 272 18.88 19.08 -22.79
CA GLN A 272 19.03 20.48 -22.31
C GLN A 272 20.36 21.10 -22.67
N THR A 273 21.39 20.29 -22.92
CA THR A 273 22.75 20.77 -23.22
C THR A 273 23.03 20.76 -24.72
N TYR A 274 22.48 19.82 -25.47
CA TYR A 274 22.73 19.66 -26.91
C TYR A 274 21.44 19.84 -27.71
N LEU A 275 21.51 20.61 -28.79
CA LEU A 275 20.39 20.80 -29.75
C LEU A 275 20.13 19.57 -30.60
N THR A 276 21.16 18.79 -30.89
CA THR A 276 21.08 17.55 -31.68
C THR A 276 21.84 16.43 -30.97
N LEU A 277 21.25 15.24 -30.95
CA LEU A 277 21.86 14.02 -30.44
C LEU A 277 21.89 13.00 -31.59
N SER A 278 23.09 12.47 -31.94
CA SER A 278 23.20 11.26 -32.75
C SER A 278 23.04 10.03 -31.86
N LEU A 279 22.21 9.09 -32.27
CA LEU A 279 22.03 7.80 -31.60
C LEU A 279 23.13 6.84 -31.99
#